data_6acbd5e53b22c5ded1311aceb69f4dfd
#
_entry.id   6acbd5e53b22c5ded1311aceb69f4dfd
#
_cell.length_a   1.000
_cell.length_b   1.000
_cell.length_c   1.000
_cell.angle_alpha   90.00
_cell.angle_beta   90.00
_cell.angle_gamma   90.00
#
_symmetry.space_group_name_H-M   'P 1'
#
loop_
_entity.id
_entity.type
_entity.pdbx_description
1 polymer ?
#
loop_
_entity_poly.entity_id
_entity_poly.type
_entity_poly.pdbx_seq_one_letter_code
_entity_poly.pdbx_strand_id
1 'polypeptide(L)'
;GPYPFYEDSFKIVEVPYLGMEHQSSITYGNEFKNGYLGRDLSGTGWGLKFDYIIVHEGGHEWFANNITYKDIADMWIHEGFTCYSENLYVDYFFGEDASAEYVIGTRKGISNAKPIIGPYDVNREGSSDMYSKGANLLHTIRQIASDDKKWRNTLRGLNKTFYHKTVTTAEIENFISESLNIDLSSVFDQYLRDIRIPVLEYEIKNG
;
A
#
# COMPACT_ATOMS: atom_id res chain seq x y z
N GLY A 1 6.74 12.00 -3.03
CA GLY A 1 7.43 13.01 -2.24
C GLY A 1 8.94 12.97 -2.44
N PRO A 2 9.71 13.92 -1.87
CA PRO A 2 11.16 13.80 -1.86
C PRO A 2 11.57 12.54 -1.08
N TYR A 3 12.76 12.03 -1.38
CA TYR A 3 13.34 10.92 -0.63
C TYR A 3 13.57 11.35 0.84
N PRO A 4 13.06 10.60 1.82
CA PRO A 4 13.06 11.08 3.21
C PRO A 4 14.44 11.00 3.91
N PHE A 5 15.39 10.28 3.35
CA PHE A 5 16.74 10.07 3.90
C PHE A 5 17.83 10.50 2.92
N TYR A 6 17.65 11.66 2.30
CA TYR A 6 18.56 12.16 1.24
C TYR A 6 20.02 12.32 1.70
N GLU A 7 20.25 12.51 2.99
CA GLU A 7 21.60 12.61 3.57
C GLU A 7 22.31 11.25 3.65
N ASP A 8 21.55 10.14 3.73
CA ASP A 8 22.08 8.79 3.86
C ASP A 8 22.30 8.09 2.51
N SER A 9 21.79 8.67 1.43
CA SER A 9 21.70 8.08 0.08
C SER A 9 20.82 6.82 -0.01
N PHE A 10 20.39 6.46 -1.21
CA PHE A 10 19.62 5.25 -1.50
C PHE A 10 20.57 4.18 -1.99
N LYS A 11 20.65 3.05 -1.28
CA LYS A 11 21.53 1.92 -1.59
C LYS A 11 20.74 0.63 -1.72
N ILE A 12 21.17 -0.24 -2.60
CA ILE A 12 20.65 -1.61 -2.75
C ILE A 12 21.83 -2.55 -2.52
N VAL A 13 21.69 -3.51 -1.61
CA VAL A 13 22.71 -4.47 -1.21
C VAL A 13 22.26 -5.87 -1.56
N GLU A 14 22.99 -6.54 -2.46
CA GLU A 14 22.68 -7.92 -2.85
C GLU A 14 22.90 -8.89 -1.68
N VAL A 15 21.90 -9.77 -1.46
CA VAL A 15 21.87 -10.75 -0.38
C VAL A 15 21.28 -12.08 -0.86
N PRO A 16 21.53 -13.20 -0.15
CA PRO A 16 21.04 -14.53 -0.54
C PRO A 16 19.58 -14.80 -0.11
N TYR A 17 18.78 -13.77 0.14
CA TYR A 17 17.34 -13.84 0.39
C TYR A 17 16.62 -12.73 -0.39
N LEU A 18 15.28 -12.77 -0.45
CA LEU A 18 14.52 -12.01 -1.44
C LEU A 18 14.68 -10.49 -1.33
N GLY A 19 14.47 -9.93 -0.15
CA GLY A 19 14.57 -8.50 0.13
C GLY A 19 14.12 -8.16 1.54
N MET A 20 14.43 -6.94 1.96
CA MET A 20 14.00 -6.35 3.23
C MET A 20 14.24 -4.85 3.22
N GLU A 21 13.34 -4.09 3.83
CA GLU A 21 13.25 -2.64 3.83
C GLU A 21 14.25 -1.92 4.77
N HIS A 22 15.48 -2.38 4.88
CA HIS A 22 16.47 -1.68 5.72
C HIS A 22 16.70 -0.27 5.21
N GLN A 23 16.47 0.72 6.09
CA GLN A 23 16.58 2.14 5.76
C GLN A 23 17.89 2.47 5.04
N SER A 24 17.77 3.13 3.89
CA SER A 24 18.89 3.59 3.05
C SER A 24 19.89 2.50 2.62
N SER A 25 19.58 1.22 2.90
CA SER A 25 20.44 0.06 2.62
C SER A 25 19.60 -1.17 2.35
N ILE A 26 18.67 -1.04 1.42
CA ILE A 26 17.70 -2.06 1.03
C ILE A 26 18.43 -3.34 0.63
N THR A 27 18.07 -4.46 1.26
CA THR A 27 18.61 -5.76 0.85
C THR A 27 17.80 -6.33 -0.31
N TYR A 28 18.48 -6.98 -1.24
CA TYR A 28 17.95 -7.36 -2.54
C TYR A 28 18.43 -8.74 -2.98
N GLY A 29 17.53 -9.63 -3.33
CA GLY A 29 17.85 -10.98 -3.81
C GLY A 29 16.90 -11.48 -4.91
N ASN A 30 16.32 -10.56 -5.71
CA ASN A 30 15.39 -10.90 -6.81
C ASN A 30 16.12 -11.32 -8.11
N GLU A 31 17.43 -11.58 -8.03
CA GLU A 31 18.25 -12.05 -9.16
C GLU A 31 18.16 -11.15 -10.41
N PHE A 32 17.90 -9.86 -10.23
CA PHE A 32 17.68 -8.86 -11.30
C PHE A 32 16.56 -9.25 -12.29
N LYS A 33 15.56 -10.01 -11.81
CA LYS A 33 14.41 -10.42 -12.59
C LYS A 33 13.25 -9.43 -12.42
N ASN A 34 12.53 -9.19 -13.51
CA ASN A 34 11.23 -8.53 -13.40
C ASN A 34 10.21 -9.45 -12.70
N GLY A 35 9.23 -8.85 -12.02
CA GLY A 35 8.29 -9.56 -11.18
C GLY A 35 8.91 -10.05 -9.86
N TYR A 36 8.16 -10.86 -9.15
CA TYR A 36 8.58 -11.53 -7.92
C TYR A 36 9.29 -12.85 -8.26
N LEU A 37 10.62 -12.82 -8.37
CA LEU A 37 11.42 -13.94 -8.92
C LEU A 37 10.89 -14.46 -10.28
N GLY A 38 10.52 -13.52 -11.17
CA GLY A 38 9.98 -13.85 -12.49
C GLY A 38 8.48 -14.18 -12.51
N ARG A 39 7.78 -14.04 -11.37
CA ARG A 39 6.31 -14.26 -11.30
C ARG A 39 5.56 -12.94 -11.29
N ASP A 40 4.45 -12.92 -11.99
CA ASP A 40 3.49 -11.81 -11.94
C ASP A 40 2.47 -12.02 -10.81
N LEU A 41 2.57 -11.26 -9.74
CA LEU A 41 1.64 -11.33 -8.61
C LEU A 41 0.25 -10.80 -8.97
N SER A 42 0.13 -9.89 -9.95
CA SER A 42 -1.15 -9.40 -10.43
C SER A 42 -1.83 -10.37 -11.41
N GLY A 43 -1.03 -11.14 -12.18
CA GLY A 43 -1.49 -12.04 -13.23
C GLY A 43 -2.09 -11.32 -14.44
N THR A 44 -1.74 -10.04 -14.62
CA THR A 44 -2.21 -9.19 -15.72
C THR A 44 -1.13 -8.95 -16.78
N GLY A 45 0.10 -9.37 -16.50
CA GLY A 45 1.29 -9.10 -17.30
C GLY A 45 2.05 -7.83 -16.84
N TRP A 46 1.39 -6.91 -16.17
CA TRP A 46 2.02 -5.66 -15.71
C TRP A 46 3.08 -5.90 -14.65
N GLY A 47 2.88 -6.88 -13.76
CA GLY A 47 3.85 -7.25 -12.73
C GLY A 47 5.19 -7.75 -13.27
N LEU A 48 5.27 -8.12 -14.56
CA LEU A 48 6.52 -8.50 -15.23
C LEU A 48 7.22 -7.33 -15.94
N LYS A 49 6.72 -6.12 -15.82
CA LYS A 49 7.31 -4.93 -16.45
C LYS A 49 8.33 -4.20 -15.59
N PHE A 50 8.45 -4.59 -14.31
CA PHE A 50 9.38 -3.99 -13.36
C PHE A 50 9.90 -5.03 -12.36
N ASP A 51 11.04 -4.72 -11.73
CA ASP A 51 11.55 -5.51 -10.62
C ASP A 51 10.72 -5.23 -9.36
N TYR A 52 9.94 -6.23 -8.95
CA TYR A 52 9.01 -6.11 -7.83
C TYR A 52 9.73 -5.70 -6.54
N ILE A 53 10.85 -6.35 -6.21
CA ILE A 53 11.55 -6.12 -4.94
C ILE A 53 12.13 -4.71 -4.88
N ILE A 54 12.69 -4.19 -5.96
CA ILE A 54 13.22 -2.82 -5.97
C ILE A 54 12.11 -1.80 -5.70
N VAL A 55 10.94 -1.98 -6.32
CA VAL A 55 9.82 -1.03 -6.16
C VAL A 55 9.16 -1.18 -4.79
N HIS A 56 8.96 -2.41 -4.33
CA HIS A 56 8.36 -2.70 -3.03
C HIS A 56 9.26 -2.23 -1.88
N GLU A 57 10.45 -2.77 -1.74
CA GLU A 57 11.37 -2.41 -0.66
C GLU A 57 11.78 -0.92 -0.73
N GLY A 58 11.87 -0.37 -1.95
CA GLY A 58 12.07 1.07 -2.15
C GLY A 58 10.91 1.92 -1.65
N GLY A 59 9.68 1.44 -1.78
CA GLY A 59 8.47 2.11 -1.27
C GLY A 59 8.45 2.23 0.25
N HIS A 60 9.03 1.28 0.95
CA HIS A 60 9.15 1.27 2.40
C HIS A 60 9.99 2.43 2.97
N GLU A 61 10.83 3.06 2.16
CA GLU A 61 11.53 4.27 2.61
C GLU A 61 10.55 5.39 3.01
N TRP A 62 9.39 5.47 2.36
CA TRP A 62 8.32 6.42 2.73
C TRP A 62 7.35 5.86 3.77
N PHE A 63 7.03 4.54 3.70
CA PHE A 63 6.03 3.88 4.55
C PHE A 63 6.62 2.61 5.19
N ALA A 64 7.27 2.78 6.25
CA ALA A 64 7.95 1.96 7.24
C ALA A 64 9.07 2.78 7.88
N ASN A 65 10.07 3.19 7.08
CA ASN A 65 11.25 3.87 7.60
C ASN A 65 10.97 5.32 7.98
N ASN A 66 10.23 6.06 7.13
CA ASN A 66 9.85 7.45 7.42
C ASN A 66 8.60 7.56 8.29
N ILE A 67 7.54 6.83 7.93
CA ILE A 67 6.28 6.75 8.70
C ILE A 67 6.16 5.33 9.23
N THR A 68 6.38 5.13 10.52
CA THR A 68 6.43 3.83 11.16
C THR A 68 5.17 3.58 11.99
N TYR A 69 4.63 2.38 12.00
CA TYR A 69 3.56 2.03 12.92
C TYR A 69 4.04 2.10 14.37
N LYS A 70 3.14 2.46 15.28
CA LYS A 70 3.41 2.48 16.72
C LYS A 70 3.28 1.10 17.36
N ASP A 71 2.38 0.28 16.84
CA ASP A 71 2.15 -1.10 17.25
C ASP A 71 2.10 -1.99 16.00
N ILE A 72 2.68 -3.19 16.06
CA ILE A 72 2.71 -4.14 14.94
C ILE A 72 1.31 -4.54 14.45
N ALA A 73 0.27 -4.35 15.27
CA ALA A 73 -1.12 -4.50 14.87
C ALA A 73 -1.47 -3.63 13.65
N ASP A 74 -0.80 -2.48 13.50
CA ASP A 74 -0.98 -1.49 12.43
C ASP A 74 -0.02 -1.70 11.24
N MET A 75 0.57 -2.87 11.08
CA MET A 75 1.58 -3.16 10.04
C MET A 75 1.08 -2.91 8.60
N TRP A 76 -0.24 -2.86 8.39
CA TRP A 76 -0.81 -2.48 7.10
C TRP A 76 -0.37 -1.08 6.62
N ILE A 77 0.02 -0.19 7.54
CA ILE A 77 0.56 1.15 7.21
C ILE A 77 1.87 1.00 6.43
N HIS A 78 2.70 0.01 6.76
CA HIS A 78 3.89 -0.31 5.98
C HIS A 78 3.50 -1.00 4.67
N GLU A 79 2.89 -2.16 4.78
CA GLU A 79 2.70 -3.07 3.65
C GLU A 79 1.64 -2.60 2.66
N GLY A 80 0.51 -2.08 3.16
CA GLY A 80 -0.57 -1.60 2.30
C GLY A 80 -0.17 -0.38 1.46
N PHE A 81 0.52 0.60 2.07
CA PHE A 81 1.01 1.76 1.34
C PHE A 81 2.15 1.40 0.39
N THR A 82 3.00 0.46 0.76
CA THR A 82 4.10 0.02 -0.08
C THR A 82 3.60 -0.78 -1.29
N CYS A 83 2.67 -1.71 -1.11
CA CYS A 83 1.99 -2.34 -2.24
C CYS A 83 1.24 -1.33 -3.12
N TYR A 84 0.68 -0.28 -2.52
CA TYR A 84 0.08 0.80 -3.31
C TYR A 84 1.14 1.63 -4.08
N SER A 85 2.37 1.70 -3.60
CA SER A 85 3.48 2.32 -4.34
C SER A 85 3.81 1.59 -5.63
N GLU A 86 3.67 0.26 -5.67
CA GLU A 86 3.76 -0.54 -6.90
C GLU A 86 2.68 -0.10 -7.91
N ASN A 87 1.44 0.11 -7.42
CA ASN A 87 0.35 0.59 -8.24
C ASN A 87 0.63 1.99 -8.82
N LEU A 88 1.18 2.90 -7.99
CA LEU A 88 1.59 4.24 -8.43
C LEU A 88 2.75 4.19 -9.43
N TYR A 89 3.66 3.23 -9.31
CA TYR A 89 4.73 2.97 -10.27
C TYR A 89 4.16 2.56 -11.63
N VAL A 90 3.22 1.61 -11.63
CA VAL A 90 2.54 1.16 -12.86
C VAL A 90 1.77 2.30 -13.51
N ASP A 91 1.06 3.11 -12.73
CA ASP A 91 0.33 4.30 -13.20
C ASP A 91 1.28 5.29 -13.90
N TYR A 92 2.40 5.59 -13.27
CA TYR A 92 3.36 6.57 -13.78
C TYR A 92 4.04 6.13 -15.09
N PHE A 93 4.43 4.86 -15.20
CA PHE A 93 5.20 4.37 -16.34
C PHE A 93 4.34 3.77 -17.46
N PHE A 94 3.14 3.27 -17.16
CA PHE A 94 2.32 2.52 -18.11
C PHE A 94 0.90 3.05 -18.23
N GLY A 95 0.50 4.01 -17.39
CA GLY A 95 -0.80 4.69 -17.46
C GLY A 95 -1.87 4.13 -16.53
N GLU A 96 -2.97 4.85 -16.46
CA GLU A 96 -4.06 4.61 -15.50
C GLU A 96 -4.74 3.26 -15.71
N ASP A 97 -5.01 2.85 -16.94
CA ASP A 97 -5.64 1.58 -17.26
C ASP A 97 -4.77 0.39 -16.79
N ALA A 98 -3.46 0.45 -17.04
CA ALA A 98 -2.50 -0.54 -16.57
C ALA A 98 -2.46 -0.65 -15.04
N SER A 99 -2.51 0.49 -14.37
CA SER A 99 -2.57 0.62 -12.92
C SER A 99 -3.86 0.00 -12.36
N ALA A 100 -5.00 0.29 -12.98
CA ALA A 100 -6.29 -0.29 -12.60
C ALA A 100 -6.29 -1.83 -12.76
N GLU A 101 -5.81 -2.33 -13.89
CA GLU A 101 -5.68 -3.77 -14.14
C GLU A 101 -4.76 -4.43 -13.10
N TYR A 102 -3.61 -3.82 -12.80
CA TYR A 102 -2.64 -4.32 -11.84
C TYR A 102 -3.26 -4.47 -10.44
N VAL A 103 -3.86 -3.42 -9.88
CA VAL A 103 -4.45 -3.45 -8.54
C VAL A 103 -5.65 -4.39 -8.46
N ILE A 104 -6.49 -4.45 -9.52
CA ILE A 104 -7.61 -5.39 -9.60
C ILE A 104 -7.09 -6.83 -9.64
N GLY A 105 -6.03 -7.08 -10.41
CA GLY A 105 -5.40 -8.39 -10.52
C GLY A 105 -4.88 -8.93 -9.19
N THR A 106 -4.39 -8.06 -8.29
CA THR A 106 -3.90 -8.47 -6.96
C THR A 106 -5.02 -8.92 -6.01
N ARG A 107 -6.30 -8.59 -6.31
CA ARG A 107 -7.46 -8.99 -5.47
C ARG A 107 -7.59 -10.49 -5.28
N LYS A 108 -7.15 -11.29 -6.23
CA LYS A 108 -7.15 -12.76 -6.12
C LYS A 108 -6.29 -13.30 -4.97
N GLY A 109 -5.34 -12.50 -4.46
CA GLY A 109 -4.53 -12.82 -3.29
C GLY A 109 -5.22 -12.51 -1.95
N ILE A 110 -6.40 -11.88 -1.94
CA ILE A 110 -7.14 -11.51 -0.73
C ILE A 110 -7.95 -12.69 -0.22
N SER A 111 -7.70 -13.12 1.00
CA SER A 111 -8.38 -14.27 1.62
C SER A 111 -9.59 -13.89 2.47
N ASN A 112 -9.59 -12.71 3.07
CA ASN A 112 -10.58 -12.26 4.07
C ASN A 112 -10.76 -13.23 5.25
N ALA A 113 -9.72 -13.98 5.61
CA ALA A 113 -9.80 -14.97 6.69
C ALA A 113 -9.74 -14.33 8.08
N LYS A 114 -9.07 -13.16 8.19
CA LYS A 114 -8.90 -12.38 9.43
C LYS A 114 -8.86 -10.90 9.10
N PRO A 115 -9.17 -10.02 10.07
CA PRO A 115 -8.95 -8.58 9.91
C PRO A 115 -7.50 -8.25 9.57
N ILE A 116 -7.31 -7.14 8.86
CA ILE A 116 -5.97 -6.61 8.54
C ILE A 116 -5.29 -6.07 9.80
N ILE A 117 -6.05 -5.36 10.66
CA ILE A 117 -5.52 -4.88 11.95
C ILE A 117 -5.38 -6.07 12.90
N GLY A 118 -4.20 -6.20 13.48
CA GLY A 118 -3.88 -7.21 14.48
C GLY A 118 -4.39 -6.86 15.88
N PRO A 119 -4.15 -7.73 16.86
CA PRO A 119 -4.42 -7.41 18.27
C PRO A 119 -3.34 -6.47 18.80
N TYR A 120 -3.76 -5.36 19.41
CA TYR A 120 -2.84 -4.41 20.05
C TYR A 120 -2.24 -4.97 21.35
N ASP A 121 -1.14 -4.37 21.77
CA ASP A 121 -0.41 -4.66 23.01
C ASP A 121 0.16 -6.09 23.08
N VAL A 122 0.24 -6.77 21.96
CA VAL A 122 0.90 -8.07 21.82
C VAL A 122 1.73 -8.07 20.54
N ASN A 123 2.88 -8.72 20.54
CA ASN A 123 3.77 -8.77 19.39
C ASN A 123 3.23 -9.73 18.30
N ARG A 124 2.13 -9.31 17.65
CA ARG A 124 1.47 -10.08 16.59
C ARG A 124 0.79 -9.18 15.56
N GLU A 125 1.22 -9.31 14.32
CA GLU A 125 0.61 -8.65 13.18
C GLU A 125 -0.82 -9.16 12.88
N GLY A 126 -1.53 -8.43 12.01
CA GLY A 126 -2.82 -8.84 11.47
C GLY A 126 -2.72 -9.86 10.34
N SER A 127 -3.71 -9.87 9.45
CA SER A 127 -3.75 -10.75 8.30
C SER A 127 -2.76 -10.32 7.21
N SER A 128 -2.17 -11.30 6.49
CA SER A 128 -1.40 -11.05 5.27
C SER A 128 -2.20 -10.34 4.15
N ASP A 129 -3.51 -10.22 4.30
CA ASP A 129 -4.32 -9.35 3.42
C ASP A 129 -3.91 -7.88 3.51
N MET A 130 -3.11 -7.49 4.51
CA MET A 130 -2.54 -6.14 4.63
C MET A 130 -1.82 -5.66 3.37
N TYR A 131 -1.23 -6.56 2.60
CA TYR A 131 -0.60 -6.29 1.31
C TYR A 131 -1.65 -5.91 0.25
N SER A 132 -2.30 -6.90 -0.32
CA SER A 132 -3.22 -6.71 -1.46
C SER A 132 -4.51 -5.97 -1.08
N LYS A 133 -5.14 -6.28 0.05
CA LYS A 133 -6.37 -5.61 0.49
C LYS A 133 -6.07 -4.18 0.96
N GLY A 134 -4.91 -3.96 1.61
CA GLY A 134 -4.44 -2.62 1.98
C GLY A 134 -4.20 -1.74 0.76
N ALA A 135 -3.51 -2.23 -0.27
CA ALA A 135 -3.33 -1.50 -1.53
C ALA A 135 -4.67 -1.20 -2.23
N ASN A 136 -5.59 -2.18 -2.25
CA ASN A 136 -6.93 -1.99 -2.81
C ASN A 136 -7.78 -0.99 -2.03
N LEU A 137 -7.64 -0.90 -0.70
CA LEU A 137 -8.24 0.16 0.12
C LEU A 137 -7.80 1.54 -0.37
N LEU A 138 -6.49 1.76 -0.49
CA LEU A 138 -5.93 3.05 -0.91
C LEU A 138 -6.35 3.41 -2.33
N HIS A 139 -6.39 2.43 -3.24
CA HIS A 139 -6.91 2.63 -4.58
C HIS A 139 -8.41 3.00 -4.57
N THR A 140 -9.21 2.32 -3.74
CA THR A 140 -10.65 2.63 -3.58
C THR A 140 -10.85 4.06 -3.06
N ILE A 141 -10.06 4.49 -2.07
CA ILE A 141 -10.11 5.87 -1.56
C ILE A 141 -9.76 6.88 -2.66
N ARG A 142 -8.75 6.61 -3.49
CA ARG A 142 -8.43 7.43 -4.67
C ARG A 142 -9.64 7.57 -5.61
N GLN A 143 -10.35 6.47 -5.88
CA GLN A 143 -11.56 6.50 -6.74
C GLN A 143 -12.71 7.29 -6.09
N ILE A 144 -12.92 7.13 -4.78
CA ILE A 144 -13.91 7.90 -4.02
C ILE A 144 -13.57 9.40 -4.05
N ALA A 145 -12.31 9.77 -3.89
CA ALA A 145 -11.86 11.15 -3.96
C ALA A 145 -12.08 11.79 -5.33
N SER A 146 -12.02 11.00 -6.40
CA SER A 146 -12.24 11.40 -7.80
C SER A 146 -11.46 12.68 -8.22
N ASP A 147 -10.29 12.89 -7.59
CA ASP A 147 -9.38 14.02 -7.81
C ASP A 147 -7.94 13.57 -7.53
N ASP A 148 -7.24 13.19 -8.57
CA ASP A 148 -5.85 12.71 -8.50
C ASP A 148 -4.87 13.73 -7.93
N LYS A 149 -5.10 15.01 -8.18
CA LYS A 149 -4.25 16.07 -7.62
C LYS A 149 -4.44 16.16 -6.11
N LYS A 150 -5.68 16.10 -5.65
CA LYS A 150 -6.01 16.08 -4.22
C LYS A 150 -5.45 14.85 -3.54
N TRP A 151 -5.65 13.67 -4.15
CA TRP A 151 -5.10 12.41 -3.65
C TRP A 151 -3.56 12.44 -3.54
N ARG A 152 -2.88 12.90 -4.59
CA ARG A 152 -1.42 13.06 -4.57
C ARG A 152 -0.95 14.02 -3.49
N ASN A 153 -1.68 15.10 -3.26
CA ASN A 153 -1.38 16.05 -2.19
C ASN A 153 -1.61 15.43 -0.81
N THR A 154 -2.62 14.59 -0.64
CA THR A 154 -2.87 13.83 0.60
C THR A 154 -1.69 12.91 0.92
N LEU A 155 -1.20 12.11 -0.05
CA LEU A 155 -0.04 11.24 0.14
C LEU A 155 1.25 12.02 0.48
N ARG A 156 1.46 13.17 -0.17
CA ARG A 156 2.58 14.06 0.15
C ARG A 156 2.43 14.71 1.52
N GLY A 157 1.19 15.04 1.88
CA GLY A 157 0.83 15.59 3.18
C GLY A 157 1.12 14.62 4.33
N LEU A 158 0.77 13.33 4.17
CA LEU A 158 1.14 12.27 5.11
C LEU A 158 2.65 12.30 5.39
N ASN A 159 3.45 12.23 4.33
CA ASN A 159 4.91 12.20 4.44
C ASN A 159 5.51 13.48 5.04
N LYS A 160 4.85 14.62 4.89
CA LYS A 160 5.27 15.88 5.51
C LYS A 160 4.87 15.96 6.99
N THR A 161 3.64 15.56 7.31
CA THR A 161 3.08 15.68 8.67
C THR A 161 3.69 14.67 9.63
N PHE A 162 3.87 13.45 9.14
CA PHE A 162 4.41 12.35 9.93
C PHE A 162 5.89 12.04 9.60
N TYR A 163 6.62 13.03 9.13
CA TYR A 163 8.05 12.89 8.80
C TYR A 163 8.85 12.40 10.00
N HIS A 164 9.49 11.23 9.85
CA HIS A 164 10.25 10.52 10.88
C HIS A 164 9.46 10.31 12.20
N LYS A 165 8.18 9.90 12.07
CA LYS A 165 7.31 9.68 13.23
C LYS A 165 6.71 8.28 13.25
N THR A 166 6.37 7.84 14.46
CA THR A 166 5.48 6.71 14.66
C THR A 166 4.03 7.16 14.66
N VAL A 167 3.15 6.34 14.06
CA VAL A 167 1.73 6.63 13.91
C VAL A 167 0.86 5.43 14.26
N THR A 168 -0.41 5.69 14.52
CA THR A 168 -1.47 4.70 14.66
C THR A 168 -2.34 4.68 13.41
N THR A 169 -3.09 3.60 13.20
CA THR A 169 -4.13 3.55 12.15
C THR A 169 -5.10 4.72 12.25
N ALA A 170 -5.56 5.07 13.45
CA ALA A 170 -6.50 6.18 13.65
C ALA A 170 -5.93 7.53 13.18
N GLU A 171 -4.65 7.80 13.40
CA GLU A 171 -4.00 9.03 12.92
C GLU A 171 -3.95 9.08 11.40
N ILE A 172 -3.69 7.96 10.74
CA ILE A 172 -3.67 7.85 9.26
C ILE A 172 -5.09 8.01 8.68
N GLU A 173 -6.09 7.32 9.25
CA GLU A 173 -7.49 7.40 8.85
C GLU A 173 -8.03 8.84 8.94
N ASN A 174 -7.79 9.50 10.08
CA ASN A 174 -8.21 10.87 10.32
C ASN A 174 -7.54 11.84 9.34
N PHE A 175 -6.23 11.73 9.17
CA PHE A 175 -5.49 12.58 8.25
C PHE A 175 -6.01 12.48 6.81
N ILE A 176 -6.26 11.27 6.32
CA ILE A 176 -6.77 11.04 4.95
C ILE A 176 -8.19 11.61 4.82
N SER A 177 -9.07 11.32 5.77
CA SER A 177 -10.46 11.81 5.77
C SER A 177 -10.52 13.34 5.78
N GLU A 178 -9.75 13.99 6.65
CA GLU A 178 -9.66 15.46 6.74
C GLU A 178 -9.06 16.06 5.47
N SER A 179 -7.96 15.52 4.96
CA SER A 179 -7.31 16.02 3.73
C SER A 179 -8.21 15.94 2.51
N LEU A 180 -9.05 14.92 2.43
CA LEU A 180 -10.02 14.73 1.35
C LEU A 180 -11.34 15.45 1.63
N ASN A 181 -11.60 15.85 2.87
CA ASN A 181 -12.89 16.36 3.33
C ASN A 181 -14.04 15.38 3.02
N ILE A 182 -13.81 14.10 3.30
CA ILE A 182 -14.76 12.99 3.10
C ILE A 182 -14.72 12.12 4.36
N ASP A 183 -15.89 11.77 4.91
CA ASP A 183 -15.97 10.74 5.93
C ASP A 183 -15.73 9.36 5.31
N LEU A 184 -14.58 8.78 5.63
CA LEU A 184 -14.15 7.47 5.14
C LEU A 184 -14.23 6.37 6.22
N SER A 185 -14.81 6.67 7.38
CA SER A 185 -14.85 5.75 8.54
C SER A 185 -15.40 4.37 8.17
N SER A 186 -16.53 4.32 7.47
CA SER A 186 -17.14 3.07 7.02
C SER A 186 -16.28 2.30 6.00
N VAL A 187 -15.53 3.01 5.16
CA VAL A 187 -14.61 2.39 4.19
C VAL A 187 -13.41 1.77 4.92
N PHE A 188 -12.82 2.49 5.86
CA PHE A 188 -11.74 1.97 6.67
C PHE A 188 -12.17 0.77 7.51
N ASP A 189 -13.33 0.84 8.17
CA ASP A 189 -13.86 -0.27 8.95
C ASP A 189 -14.08 -1.52 8.10
N GLN A 190 -14.67 -1.36 6.91
CA GLN A 190 -14.93 -2.46 5.99
C GLN A 190 -13.65 -3.16 5.53
N TYR A 191 -12.60 -2.40 5.23
CA TYR A 191 -11.36 -2.97 4.72
C TYR A 191 -10.44 -3.49 5.83
N LEU A 192 -10.30 -2.75 6.93
CA LEU A 192 -9.29 -3.01 7.94
C LEU A 192 -9.76 -3.93 9.06
N ARG A 193 -11.05 -3.85 9.43
CA ARG A 193 -11.60 -4.51 10.62
C ARG A 193 -12.61 -5.59 10.31
N ASP A 194 -13.21 -5.58 9.10
CA ASP A 194 -14.23 -6.55 8.68
C ASP A 194 -13.67 -7.54 7.65
N ILE A 195 -14.14 -8.80 7.75
CA ILE A 195 -13.81 -9.87 6.79
C ILE A 195 -14.95 -10.15 5.82
N ARG A 196 -16.12 -9.58 6.05
CA ARG A 196 -17.29 -9.79 5.19
C ARG A 196 -17.10 -9.05 3.87
N ILE A 197 -17.45 -9.71 2.77
CA ILE A 197 -17.44 -9.11 1.45
C ILE A 197 -18.77 -8.36 1.27
N PRO A 198 -18.77 -7.07 0.91
CA PRO A 198 -20.00 -6.32 0.62
C PRO A 198 -20.79 -6.97 -0.53
N VAL A 199 -22.09 -7.03 -0.38
CA VAL A 199 -23.02 -7.46 -1.44
C VAL A 199 -23.76 -6.22 -1.94
N LEU A 200 -23.65 -5.94 -3.25
CA LEU A 200 -24.39 -4.89 -3.90
C LEU A 200 -25.70 -5.43 -4.46
N GLU A 201 -26.82 -4.99 -3.89
CA GLU A 201 -28.16 -5.23 -4.43
C GLU A 201 -28.63 -3.97 -5.17
N TYR A 202 -29.13 -4.14 -6.40
CA TYR A 202 -29.64 -3.02 -7.17
C TYR A 202 -30.86 -3.42 -8.01
N GLU A 203 -31.74 -2.48 -8.28
CA GLU A 203 -32.90 -2.63 -9.15
C GLU A 203 -32.85 -1.58 -10.28
N ILE A 204 -32.98 -2.02 -11.51
CA ILE A 204 -33.11 -1.13 -12.65
C ILE A 204 -34.59 -0.88 -12.91
N LYS A 205 -35.06 0.34 -12.64
CA LYS A 205 -36.43 0.76 -12.97
C LYS A 205 -36.41 1.42 -14.33
N ASN A 206 -37.11 0.79 -15.30
CA ASN A 206 -37.38 1.46 -16.58
C ASN A 206 -38.34 2.64 -16.30
N GLY A 207 -37.88 3.86 -16.55
CA GLY A 207 -38.67 5.07 -16.47
C GLY A 207 -39.54 5.27 -17.70
#